data_0c4e3b3516a21b4d04d68b94a673aff9
#
_entry.id   0c4e3b3516a21b4d04d68b94a673aff9
#
_cell.length_a   1.000
_cell.length_b   1.000
_cell.length_c   1.000
_cell.angle_alpha   90.00
_cell.angle_beta   90.00
_cell.angle_gamma   90.00
#
_symmetry.space_group_name_H-M   'P 1'
#
loop_
_entity.id
_entity.type
_entity.pdbx_description
1 polymer ?
#
loop_
_entity_poly.entity_id
_entity_poly.type
_entity_poly.pdbx_seq_one_letter_code
_entity_poly.pdbx_strand_id
1 'polypeptide(L)'
;YVSDGTINPLYFVFSTMFIMGAGLLFIRVYPYVLRLVYYIGKRFWTVPQYIAITSVARSQGGRERFLMLFLSVTFALGIFSANTARAINNSKSDRIYYSNGADVVIDAYWRLENVEDETSYVEIDMDDFQNLSGVETATRVLRTDVRATYNGQRSDVDPTLMAIEPGKFSQTAWFRSDLLPVHWWNYCSALVDYKAGVLASRGWEEKGVQLGDTISVKLSGNDSIDLTVLAFVDYWPGLDPTEQVEVNSSTSETAAKDFLICNYNYIRKLTELQPYQIWLKLQDGATSEQLYADISAKNLKIQRIQDSSQMLIEEKTDPALQGMNGALTLGFVVIMLMTVIGFLIYWIISIRSRTLQFGVLRAMGVTFREVCLLYT
;
A
#
# COMPACT_ATOMS: atom_id res chain seq x y z
N TYR A 1 6.11 9.80 2.11
CA TYR A 1 5.56 10.77 3.04
C TYR A 1 4.15 11.16 2.59
N VAL A 2 3.18 10.35 2.92
CA VAL A 2 1.75 10.62 2.75
C VAL A 2 1.17 10.71 4.15
N SER A 3 1.45 11.81 4.85
CA SER A 3 0.94 12.01 6.21
C SER A 3 -0.57 12.29 6.25
N ASP A 4 -1.17 12.83 5.16
CA ASP A 4 -2.57 13.28 5.20
C ASP A 4 -3.46 12.68 4.11
N GLY A 5 -3.05 11.57 3.46
CA GLY A 5 -3.83 11.00 2.36
C GLY A 5 -3.91 11.89 1.10
N THR A 6 -3.36 13.10 1.13
CA THR A 6 -3.33 14.03 0.00
C THR A 6 -2.05 13.84 -0.80
N ILE A 7 -2.21 13.42 -2.06
CA ILE A 7 -1.08 13.29 -2.98
C ILE A 7 -0.63 14.69 -3.37
N ASN A 8 0.56 15.10 -2.97
CA ASN A 8 1.10 16.40 -3.35
C ASN A 8 1.33 16.43 -4.88
N PRO A 9 0.67 17.34 -5.63
CA PRO A 9 0.78 17.41 -7.09
C PRO A 9 2.21 17.66 -7.60
N LEU A 10 3.11 18.14 -6.75
CA LEU A 10 4.53 18.31 -7.10
C LEU A 10 5.22 16.97 -7.48
N TYR A 11 4.80 15.83 -6.93
CA TYR A 11 5.36 14.54 -7.32
C TYR A 11 5.11 14.21 -8.79
N PHE A 12 3.96 14.61 -9.36
CA PHE A 12 3.69 14.44 -10.78
C PHE A 12 4.60 15.32 -11.64
N VAL A 13 4.88 16.54 -11.20
CA VAL A 13 5.78 17.46 -11.90
C VAL A 13 7.21 16.92 -11.91
N PHE A 14 7.73 16.45 -10.76
CA PHE A 14 9.07 15.83 -10.68
C PHE A 14 9.18 14.59 -11.56
N SER A 15 8.17 13.72 -11.54
CA SER A 15 8.14 12.50 -12.36
C SER A 15 8.13 12.82 -13.85
N THR A 16 7.34 13.82 -14.30
CA THR A 16 7.32 14.23 -15.71
C THR A 16 8.62 14.87 -16.15
N MET A 17 9.26 15.70 -15.31
CA MET A 17 10.59 16.27 -15.57
C MET A 17 11.66 15.17 -15.66
N PHE A 18 11.62 14.17 -14.79
CA PHE A 18 12.53 13.03 -14.84
C PHE A 18 12.36 12.24 -16.13
N ILE A 19 11.13 11.91 -16.54
CA ILE A 19 10.84 11.20 -17.79
C ILE A 19 11.36 11.98 -18.99
N MET A 20 11.15 13.30 -19.01
CA MET A 20 11.62 14.15 -20.10
C MET A 20 13.15 14.22 -20.14
N GLY A 21 13.79 14.37 -18.98
CA GLY A 21 15.26 14.33 -18.86
C GLY A 21 15.87 13.00 -19.31
N ALA A 22 15.28 11.89 -18.87
CA ALA A 22 15.69 10.54 -19.28
C ALA A 22 15.50 10.33 -20.79
N GLY A 23 14.41 10.82 -21.38
CA GLY A 23 14.15 10.78 -22.82
C GLY A 23 15.22 11.53 -23.62
N LEU A 24 15.58 12.74 -23.18
CA LEU A 24 16.64 13.54 -23.80
C LEU A 24 18.01 12.84 -23.70
N LEU A 25 18.31 12.25 -22.55
CA LEU A 25 19.53 11.47 -22.34
C LEU A 25 19.56 10.24 -23.26
N PHE A 26 18.44 9.51 -23.35
CA PHE A 26 18.31 8.35 -24.23
C PHE A 26 18.62 8.71 -25.69
N ILE A 27 18.08 9.83 -26.20
CA ILE A 27 18.36 10.29 -27.58
C ILE A 27 19.85 10.57 -27.78
N ARG A 28 20.53 11.10 -26.77
CA ARG A 28 21.97 11.34 -26.86
C ARG A 28 22.79 10.07 -26.82
N VAL A 29 22.36 9.07 -26.07
CA VAL A 29 23.02 7.77 -25.95
C VAL A 29 22.71 6.83 -27.12
N TYR A 30 21.49 6.93 -27.68
CA TYR A 30 21.00 6.07 -28.76
C TYR A 30 21.97 5.87 -29.94
N PRO A 31 22.66 6.93 -30.52
CA PRO A 31 23.63 6.72 -31.60
C PRO A 31 24.84 5.87 -31.22
N TYR A 32 25.24 5.93 -29.94
CA TYR A 32 26.33 5.12 -29.41
C TYR A 32 25.91 3.65 -29.26
N VAL A 33 24.68 3.43 -28.80
CA VAL A 33 24.10 2.08 -28.73
C VAL A 33 23.97 1.48 -30.11
N LEU A 34 23.51 2.22 -31.12
CA LEU A 34 23.45 1.75 -32.50
C LEU A 34 24.85 1.39 -33.06
N ARG A 35 25.88 2.18 -32.75
CA ARG A 35 27.27 1.86 -33.15
C ARG A 35 27.75 0.58 -32.48
N LEU A 36 27.43 0.36 -31.24
CA LEU A 36 27.75 -0.85 -30.49
C LEU A 36 27.04 -2.06 -31.10
N VAL A 37 25.73 -1.96 -31.36
CA VAL A 37 24.93 -3.00 -32.04
C VAL A 37 25.51 -3.30 -33.44
N TYR A 38 25.89 -2.27 -34.20
CA TYR A 38 26.57 -2.41 -35.46
C TYR A 38 27.88 -3.19 -35.33
N TYR A 39 28.72 -2.84 -34.35
CA TYR A 39 30.01 -3.48 -34.13
C TYR A 39 29.89 -4.97 -33.78
N ILE A 40 28.92 -5.33 -32.97
CA ILE A 40 28.63 -6.72 -32.56
C ILE A 40 28.05 -7.52 -33.74
N GLY A 41 27.09 -6.96 -34.48
CA GLY A 41 26.33 -7.66 -35.51
C GLY A 41 26.95 -7.65 -36.91
N LYS A 42 28.01 -6.87 -37.17
CA LYS A 42 28.57 -6.64 -38.50
C LYS A 42 28.94 -7.93 -39.30
N ARG A 43 29.13 -9.06 -38.59
CA ARG A 43 29.49 -10.35 -39.19
C ARG A 43 28.27 -11.15 -39.70
N PHE A 44 27.06 -10.82 -39.18
CA PHE A 44 25.83 -11.58 -39.45
C PHE A 44 24.83 -10.82 -40.31
N TRP A 45 25.07 -9.55 -40.64
CA TRP A 45 24.07 -8.73 -41.31
C TRP A 45 24.13 -8.85 -42.82
N THR A 46 22.95 -8.84 -43.42
CA THR A 46 22.79 -8.73 -44.88
C THR A 46 23.02 -7.28 -45.31
N VAL A 47 23.35 -7.11 -46.61
CA VAL A 47 23.65 -5.78 -47.17
C VAL A 47 22.54 -4.76 -46.93
N PRO A 48 21.23 -5.08 -47.07
CA PRO A 48 20.16 -4.15 -46.77
C PRO A 48 20.10 -3.72 -45.30
N GLN A 49 20.30 -4.64 -44.36
CA GLN A 49 20.33 -4.37 -42.93
C GLN A 49 21.50 -3.46 -42.53
N TYR A 50 22.66 -3.69 -43.13
CA TYR A 50 23.83 -2.85 -42.96
C TYR A 50 23.57 -1.39 -43.39
N ILE A 51 22.96 -1.20 -44.56
CA ILE A 51 22.65 0.13 -45.10
C ILE A 51 21.57 0.80 -44.21
N ALA A 52 20.56 0.07 -43.79
CA ALA A 52 19.48 0.58 -42.90
C ALA A 52 20.05 1.11 -41.59
N ILE A 53 20.85 0.32 -40.87
CA ILE A 53 21.43 0.73 -39.57
C ILE A 53 22.41 1.89 -39.74
N THR A 54 23.20 1.86 -40.79
CA THR A 54 24.17 2.94 -41.06
C THR A 54 23.44 4.24 -41.42
N SER A 55 22.34 4.19 -42.16
CA SER A 55 21.53 5.36 -42.49
C SER A 55 20.85 5.96 -41.24
N VAL A 56 20.33 5.12 -40.36
CA VAL A 56 19.74 5.58 -39.08
C VAL A 56 20.80 6.16 -38.14
N ALA A 57 21.95 5.49 -38.01
CA ALA A 57 23.06 5.98 -37.17
C ALA A 57 23.68 7.31 -37.66
N ARG A 58 23.65 7.55 -38.98
CA ARG A 58 24.16 8.77 -39.62
C ARG A 58 23.08 9.83 -39.85
N SER A 59 21.79 9.49 -39.70
CA SER A 59 20.71 10.44 -39.83
C SER A 59 20.84 11.51 -38.74
N GLN A 60 21.35 12.68 -39.12
CA GLN A 60 21.45 13.84 -38.25
C GLN A 60 20.17 14.69 -38.29
N GLY A 61 19.09 14.17 -38.87
CA GLY A 61 17.84 14.88 -39.04
C GLY A 61 17.16 15.18 -37.66
N GLY A 62 17.05 16.45 -37.31
CA GLY A 62 16.38 16.89 -36.09
C GLY A 62 14.94 16.36 -35.98
N ARG A 63 14.30 16.07 -37.11
CA ARG A 63 12.94 15.57 -37.23
C ARG A 63 12.78 14.15 -36.69
N GLU A 64 13.71 13.25 -37.02
CA GLU A 64 13.69 11.86 -36.57
C GLU A 64 13.98 11.76 -35.07
N ARG A 65 14.89 12.59 -34.55
CA ARG A 65 15.18 12.68 -33.11
C ARG A 65 13.98 13.19 -32.31
N PHE A 66 13.29 14.21 -32.83
CA PHE A 66 12.10 14.73 -32.19
C PHE A 66 11.00 13.68 -32.08
N LEU A 67 10.81 12.88 -33.14
CA LEU A 67 9.80 11.83 -33.17
C LEU A 67 10.15 10.69 -32.19
N MET A 68 11.41 10.27 -32.11
CA MET A 68 11.87 9.32 -31.11
C MET A 68 11.68 9.82 -29.69
N LEU A 69 11.96 11.11 -29.43
CA LEU A 69 11.71 11.74 -28.15
C LEU A 69 10.23 11.68 -27.81
N PHE A 70 9.39 12.13 -28.73
CA PHE A 70 7.95 12.18 -28.54
C PHE A 70 7.39 10.77 -28.25
N LEU A 71 7.79 9.77 -29.02
CA LEU A 71 7.37 8.40 -28.83
C LEU A 71 7.86 7.84 -27.47
N SER A 72 9.14 8.03 -27.12
CA SER A 72 9.70 7.54 -25.86
C SER A 72 9.04 8.17 -24.63
N VAL A 73 8.79 9.49 -24.69
CA VAL A 73 8.09 10.22 -23.60
C VAL A 73 6.64 9.73 -23.48
N THR A 74 5.96 9.49 -24.59
CA THR A 74 4.57 8.99 -24.55
C THR A 74 4.47 7.60 -23.95
N PHE A 75 5.34 6.67 -24.37
CA PHE A 75 5.38 5.33 -23.76
C PHE A 75 5.74 5.39 -22.27
N ALA A 76 6.75 6.19 -21.92
CA ALA A 76 7.14 6.34 -20.52
C ALA A 76 6.01 6.92 -19.67
N LEU A 77 5.31 7.93 -20.17
CA LEU A 77 4.16 8.53 -19.47
C LEU A 77 3.01 7.54 -19.34
N GLY A 78 2.76 6.71 -20.36
CA GLY A 78 1.75 5.66 -20.30
C GLY A 78 2.05 4.60 -19.24
N ILE A 79 3.27 4.10 -19.22
CA ILE A 79 3.73 3.12 -18.23
C ILE A 79 3.68 3.74 -16.83
N PHE A 80 4.11 5.00 -16.69
CA PHE A 80 4.04 5.72 -15.42
C PHE A 80 2.61 5.86 -14.93
N SER A 81 1.66 6.30 -15.78
CA SER A 81 0.26 6.45 -15.41
C SER A 81 -0.37 5.13 -14.97
N ALA A 82 -0.12 4.04 -15.70
CA ALA A 82 -0.62 2.71 -15.37
C ALA A 82 -0.06 2.20 -14.03
N ASN A 83 1.25 2.35 -13.80
CA ASN A 83 1.89 1.94 -12.56
C ASN A 83 1.44 2.80 -11.37
N THR A 84 1.26 4.10 -11.57
CA THR A 84 0.78 5.02 -10.53
C THR A 84 -0.64 4.66 -10.11
N ALA A 85 -1.56 4.45 -11.06
CA ALA A 85 -2.92 4.04 -10.75
C ALA A 85 -2.95 2.71 -9.96
N ARG A 86 -2.14 1.73 -10.39
CA ARG A 86 -2.01 0.44 -9.68
C ARG A 86 -1.43 0.61 -8.28
N ALA A 87 -0.39 1.42 -8.13
CA ALA A 87 0.25 1.67 -6.83
C ALA A 87 -0.71 2.36 -5.85
N ILE A 88 -1.47 3.35 -6.31
CA ILE A 88 -2.48 4.04 -5.50
C ILE A 88 -3.57 3.07 -5.05
N ASN A 89 -4.12 2.27 -5.97
CA ASN A 89 -5.17 1.31 -5.63
C ASN A 89 -4.68 0.23 -4.65
N ASN A 90 -3.46 -0.29 -4.84
CA ASN A 90 -2.87 -1.24 -3.91
C ASN A 90 -2.61 -0.61 -2.54
N SER A 91 -2.04 0.59 -2.50
CA SER A 91 -1.77 1.31 -1.24
C SER A 91 -3.06 1.59 -0.45
N LYS A 92 -4.15 1.95 -1.13
CA LYS A 92 -5.45 2.14 -0.48
C LYS A 92 -6.04 0.83 0.04
N SER A 93 -5.95 -0.25 -0.73
CA SER A 93 -6.38 -1.58 -0.28
C SER A 93 -5.58 -2.04 0.94
N ASP A 94 -4.26 -1.92 0.89
CA ASP A 94 -3.38 -2.27 2.01
C ASP A 94 -3.70 -1.43 3.26
N ARG A 95 -3.99 -0.14 3.08
CA ARG A 95 -4.38 0.74 4.19
C ARG A 95 -5.68 0.29 4.84
N ILE A 96 -6.69 -0.10 4.05
CA ILE A 96 -7.97 -0.60 4.58
C ILE A 96 -7.76 -1.86 5.41
N TYR A 97 -7.04 -2.85 4.86
CA TYR A 97 -6.76 -4.08 5.59
C TYR A 97 -5.93 -3.83 6.85
N TYR A 98 -4.97 -2.91 6.79
CA TYR A 98 -4.13 -2.58 7.93
C TYR A 98 -4.89 -1.81 9.01
N SER A 99 -5.74 -0.85 8.63
CA SER A 99 -6.52 -0.06 9.57
C SER A 99 -7.61 -0.88 10.26
N ASN A 100 -8.23 -1.80 9.53
CA ASN A 100 -9.21 -2.74 10.10
C ASN A 100 -8.52 -3.85 10.91
N GLY A 101 -7.38 -4.34 10.43
CA GLY A 101 -6.52 -5.33 11.07
C GLY A 101 -6.88 -6.78 10.79
N ALA A 102 -8.10 -7.09 10.39
CA ALA A 102 -8.60 -8.40 10.03
C ALA A 102 -9.63 -8.32 8.89
N ASP A 103 -10.11 -9.46 8.39
CA ASP A 103 -11.17 -9.48 7.37
C ASP A 103 -12.45 -8.86 7.89
N VAL A 104 -12.87 -9.23 9.10
CA VAL A 104 -14.03 -8.67 9.77
C VAL A 104 -13.71 -8.39 11.24
N VAL A 105 -14.06 -7.21 11.71
CA VAL A 105 -13.96 -6.79 13.11
C VAL A 105 -15.36 -6.53 13.64
N ILE A 106 -15.70 -7.16 14.75
CA ILE A 106 -17.01 -7.09 15.38
C ILE A 106 -16.88 -6.47 16.76
N ASP A 107 -17.60 -5.38 16.98
CA ASP A 107 -17.88 -4.85 18.29
C ASP A 107 -19.24 -5.44 18.75
N ALA A 108 -19.19 -6.42 19.63
CA ALA A 108 -20.40 -7.05 20.14
C ALA A 108 -21.05 -6.21 21.22
N TYR A 109 -22.33 -6.44 21.48
CA TYR A 109 -23.05 -5.77 22.56
C TYR A 109 -22.76 -6.45 23.89
N TRP A 110 -22.11 -5.72 24.78
CA TRP A 110 -21.75 -6.19 26.12
C TRP A 110 -22.89 -5.92 27.11
N ARG A 111 -23.25 -6.92 27.89
CA ARG A 111 -24.20 -6.78 29.00
C ARG A 111 -23.44 -6.53 30.29
N LEU A 112 -23.93 -5.58 31.08
CA LEU A 112 -23.51 -5.42 32.46
C LEU A 112 -24.06 -6.56 33.30
N GLU A 113 -23.26 -7.11 34.20
CA GLU A 113 -23.66 -8.17 35.14
C GLU A 113 -24.62 -7.59 36.17
N ASN A 114 -24.36 -6.38 36.65
CA ASN A 114 -25.22 -5.62 37.55
C ASN A 114 -25.34 -4.16 37.05
N VAL A 115 -26.56 -3.65 36.97
CA VAL A 115 -26.85 -2.29 36.50
C VAL A 115 -26.28 -1.21 37.43
N GLU A 116 -26.03 -1.56 38.70
CA GLU A 116 -25.44 -0.64 39.70
C GLU A 116 -23.91 -0.63 39.65
N ASP A 117 -23.29 -1.64 39.00
CA ASP A 117 -21.84 -1.76 38.84
C ASP A 117 -21.48 -1.66 37.35
N GLU A 118 -21.14 -0.46 36.89
CA GLU A 118 -20.83 -0.16 35.49
C GLU A 118 -19.55 -0.83 35.02
N THR A 119 -18.79 -1.51 35.90
CA THR A 119 -17.47 -2.11 35.57
C THR A 119 -17.53 -3.61 35.36
N SER A 120 -18.60 -4.28 35.79
CA SER A 120 -18.75 -5.73 35.67
C SER A 120 -19.53 -6.12 34.42
N TYR A 121 -18.82 -6.75 33.45
CA TYR A 121 -19.39 -7.21 32.18
C TYR A 121 -19.56 -8.73 32.16
N VAL A 122 -20.59 -9.20 31.47
CA VAL A 122 -20.79 -10.64 31.19
C VAL A 122 -19.97 -10.99 29.95
N GLU A 123 -19.09 -12.00 30.09
CA GLU A 123 -18.24 -12.42 28.97
C GLU A 123 -19.08 -13.02 27.83
N ILE A 124 -18.70 -12.68 26.60
CA ILE A 124 -19.32 -13.15 25.38
C ILE A 124 -18.77 -14.54 25.05
N ASP A 125 -19.65 -15.46 24.63
CA ASP A 125 -19.21 -16.77 24.17
C ASP A 125 -18.51 -16.64 22.80
N MET A 126 -17.20 -16.91 22.80
CA MET A 126 -16.39 -16.89 21.59
C MET A 126 -16.71 -18.02 20.61
N ASP A 127 -17.26 -19.13 21.12
CA ASP A 127 -17.62 -20.28 20.27
C ASP A 127 -18.76 -19.92 19.32
N ASP A 128 -19.64 -19.02 19.71
CA ASP A 128 -20.71 -18.49 18.84
C ASP A 128 -20.14 -17.81 17.58
N PHE A 129 -19.03 -17.09 17.72
CA PHE A 129 -18.37 -16.37 16.62
C PHE A 129 -17.40 -17.25 15.83
N GLN A 130 -16.70 -18.16 16.49
CA GLN A 130 -15.76 -19.06 15.81
C GLN A 130 -16.51 -20.08 14.92
N ASN A 131 -17.72 -20.46 15.32
CA ASN A 131 -18.58 -21.41 14.59
C ASN A 131 -19.53 -20.73 13.60
N LEU A 132 -19.25 -19.49 13.16
CA LEU A 132 -19.98 -18.86 12.07
C LEU A 132 -19.55 -19.43 10.71
N SER A 133 -20.48 -19.48 9.77
CA SER A 133 -20.23 -19.96 8.42
C SER A 133 -19.17 -19.13 7.73
N GLY A 134 -18.14 -19.80 7.18
CA GLY A 134 -17.05 -19.14 6.46
C GLY A 134 -15.97 -18.52 7.34
N VAL A 135 -16.02 -18.68 8.68
CA VAL A 135 -14.95 -18.25 9.58
C VAL A 135 -13.86 -19.33 9.64
N GLU A 136 -12.61 -18.93 9.43
CA GLU A 136 -11.42 -19.76 9.59
C GLU A 136 -10.91 -19.70 11.02
N THR A 137 -10.70 -18.48 11.53
CA THR A 137 -10.20 -18.23 12.88
C THR A 137 -10.86 -16.99 13.48
N ALA A 138 -11.01 -17.00 14.81
CA ALA A 138 -11.51 -15.88 15.60
C ALA A 138 -10.59 -15.60 16.80
N THR A 139 -10.35 -14.33 17.10
CA THR A 139 -9.53 -13.90 18.23
C THR A 139 -10.11 -12.71 18.95
N ARG A 140 -9.78 -12.60 20.24
CA ARG A 140 -10.11 -11.43 21.06
C ARG A 140 -9.04 -10.37 20.92
N VAL A 141 -9.47 -9.12 20.78
CA VAL A 141 -8.58 -7.96 20.74
C VAL A 141 -9.17 -6.88 21.64
N LEU A 142 -8.53 -6.62 22.77
CA LEU A 142 -8.89 -5.48 23.60
C LEU A 142 -8.14 -4.25 23.10
N ARG A 143 -8.86 -3.22 22.72
CA ARG A 143 -8.30 -1.94 22.28
C ARG A 143 -8.89 -0.82 23.15
N THR A 144 -8.04 -0.15 23.91
CA THR A 144 -8.45 0.93 24.81
C THR A 144 -7.32 1.94 25.01
N ASP A 145 -7.66 3.17 25.28
CA ASP A 145 -6.66 4.18 25.64
C ASP A 145 -6.32 4.05 27.12
N VAL A 146 -5.04 4.15 27.44
CA VAL A 146 -4.53 3.93 28.79
C VAL A 146 -3.61 5.06 29.21
N ARG A 147 -3.56 5.32 30.52
CA ARG A 147 -2.54 6.23 31.07
C ARG A 147 -1.22 5.47 31.18
N ALA A 148 -0.20 5.93 30.50
CA ALA A 148 1.11 5.34 30.57
C ALA A 148 2.09 6.26 31.30
N THR A 149 2.97 5.65 32.07
CA THR A 149 4.02 6.33 32.85
C THR A 149 5.35 5.64 32.62
N TYR A 150 6.39 6.41 32.34
CA TYR A 150 7.76 5.94 32.20
C TYR A 150 8.69 6.81 33.05
N ASN A 151 9.54 6.21 33.88
CA ASN A 151 10.44 6.89 34.84
C ASN A 151 9.74 7.94 35.73
N GLY A 152 8.49 7.66 36.13
CA GLY A 152 7.68 8.57 36.92
C GLY A 152 7.07 9.75 36.16
N GLN A 153 7.32 9.87 34.87
CA GLN A 153 6.68 10.87 34.00
C GLN A 153 5.53 10.26 33.21
N ARG A 154 4.39 10.92 33.22
CA ARG A 154 3.21 10.53 32.43
C ARG A 154 3.44 10.92 30.97
N SER A 155 2.97 10.09 30.04
CA SER A 155 2.91 10.46 28.62
C SER A 155 1.97 11.64 28.41
N ASP A 156 2.35 12.57 27.52
CA ASP A 156 1.56 13.76 27.19
C ASP A 156 0.23 13.38 26.50
N VAL A 157 0.26 12.33 25.69
CA VAL A 157 -0.90 11.74 25.03
C VAL A 157 -1.09 10.33 25.59
N ASP A 158 -2.33 9.99 25.96
CA ASP A 158 -2.67 8.66 26.42
C ASP A 158 -2.55 7.66 25.24
N PRO A 159 -1.63 6.67 25.30
CA PRO A 159 -1.41 5.73 24.21
C PRO A 159 -2.54 4.72 24.11
N THR A 160 -2.73 4.17 22.92
CA THR A 160 -3.65 3.05 22.72
C THR A 160 -3.00 1.74 23.16
N LEU A 161 -3.57 1.06 24.13
CA LEU A 161 -3.21 -0.31 24.51
C LEU A 161 -4.01 -1.29 23.67
N MET A 162 -3.32 -2.17 22.97
CA MET A 162 -3.90 -3.31 22.27
C MET A 162 -3.46 -4.61 22.96
N ALA A 163 -4.38 -5.27 23.66
CA ALA A 163 -4.11 -6.57 24.24
C ALA A 163 -4.67 -7.67 23.32
N ILE A 164 -3.80 -8.60 22.92
CA ILE A 164 -4.08 -9.64 21.92
C ILE A 164 -3.89 -11.04 22.50
N GLU A 165 -4.54 -12.04 21.90
CA GLU A 165 -4.20 -13.45 22.07
C GLU A 165 -3.12 -13.83 21.04
N PRO A 166 -1.81 -13.81 21.34
CA PRO A 166 -0.76 -13.77 20.32
C PRO A 166 -0.81 -14.93 19.32
N GLY A 167 -1.12 -16.15 19.81
CA GLY A 167 -1.19 -17.35 18.96
C GLY A 167 -2.34 -17.30 17.94
N LYS A 168 -3.54 -16.91 18.38
CA LYS A 168 -4.71 -16.77 17.50
C LYS A 168 -4.59 -15.51 16.64
N PHE A 169 -4.13 -14.42 17.22
CA PHE A 169 -3.95 -13.15 16.52
C PHE A 169 -3.02 -13.26 15.33
N SER A 170 -1.91 -13.99 15.46
CA SER A 170 -0.95 -14.19 14.37
C SER A 170 -1.54 -14.94 13.16
N GLN A 171 -2.63 -15.69 13.36
CA GLN A 171 -3.34 -16.41 12.31
C GLN A 171 -4.53 -15.62 11.74
N THR A 172 -5.09 -14.70 12.53
CA THR A 172 -6.32 -13.96 12.20
C THR A 172 -6.02 -12.60 11.60
N ALA A 173 -5.05 -11.89 12.15
CA ALA A 173 -4.72 -10.54 11.73
C ALA A 173 -4.03 -10.50 10.36
N TRP A 174 -4.34 -9.47 9.61
CA TRP A 174 -3.71 -9.24 8.31
C TRP A 174 -2.37 -8.54 8.48
N PHE A 175 -1.29 -9.22 8.11
CA PHE A 175 0.06 -8.69 8.16
C PHE A 175 0.65 -8.55 6.76
N ARG A 176 1.37 -7.47 6.55
CA ARG A 176 2.18 -7.24 5.37
C ARG A 176 3.65 -7.50 5.69
N SER A 177 4.27 -8.42 4.95
CA SER A 177 5.59 -8.98 5.30
C SER A 177 6.76 -8.00 5.20
N ASP A 178 6.59 -6.86 4.50
CA ASP A 178 7.64 -5.88 4.24
C ASP A 178 7.64 -4.70 5.22
N LEU A 179 6.65 -4.58 6.11
CA LEU A 179 6.54 -3.48 7.06
C LEU A 179 7.30 -3.70 8.38
N LEU A 180 7.62 -4.94 8.69
CA LEU A 180 8.35 -5.28 9.91
C LEU A 180 9.75 -5.81 9.56
N PRO A 181 10.79 -5.44 10.33
CA PRO A 181 12.16 -5.91 10.13
C PRO A 181 12.31 -7.43 10.23
N VAL A 182 11.47 -8.06 11.05
CA VAL A 182 11.42 -9.50 11.29
C VAL A 182 10.00 -9.99 11.06
N HIS A 183 9.82 -11.27 10.74
CA HIS A 183 8.50 -11.85 10.54
C HIS A 183 7.62 -11.66 11.78
N TRP A 184 6.34 -11.27 11.60
CA TRP A 184 5.40 -10.93 12.70
C TRP A 184 5.23 -12.05 13.73
N TRP A 185 5.40 -13.31 13.31
CA TRP A 185 5.37 -14.47 14.20
C TRP A 185 6.35 -14.35 15.37
N ASN A 186 7.53 -13.79 15.14
CA ASN A 186 8.55 -13.63 16.18
C ASN A 186 8.09 -12.67 17.27
N TYR A 187 7.42 -11.59 16.89
CA TYR A 187 6.85 -10.63 17.84
C TYR A 187 5.72 -11.26 18.67
N CYS A 188 4.83 -12.01 18.00
CA CYS A 188 3.76 -12.72 18.69
C CYS A 188 4.31 -13.80 19.62
N SER A 189 5.33 -14.54 19.20
CA SER A 189 5.99 -15.56 20.03
C SER A 189 6.66 -14.95 21.26
N ALA A 190 7.32 -13.80 21.11
CA ALA A 190 7.91 -13.09 22.24
C ALA A 190 6.86 -12.71 23.30
N LEU A 191 5.65 -12.31 22.89
CA LEU A 191 4.54 -12.03 23.79
C LEU A 191 3.94 -13.29 24.45
N VAL A 192 4.11 -14.47 23.85
CA VAL A 192 3.74 -15.76 24.47
C VAL A 192 4.75 -16.14 25.53
N ASP A 193 6.04 -16.04 25.19
CA ASP A 193 7.14 -16.46 26.06
C ASP A 193 7.28 -15.54 27.28
N TYR A 194 7.13 -14.23 27.06
CA TYR A 194 7.20 -13.25 28.13
C TYR A 194 5.86 -12.48 28.26
N LYS A 195 5.00 -12.98 29.14
CA LYS A 195 3.60 -12.52 29.27
C LYS A 195 3.47 -11.07 29.72
N ALA A 196 4.40 -10.56 30.54
CA ALA A 196 4.47 -9.18 30.96
C ALA A 196 5.18 -8.28 29.92
N GLY A 197 5.50 -8.83 28.76
CA GLY A 197 6.15 -8.10 27.67
C GLY A 197 5.17 -7.20 26.91
N VAL A 198 5.73 -6.15 26.33
CA VAL A 198 5.03 -5.20 25.49
C VAL A 198 5.84 -4.88 24.25
N LEU A 199 5.16 -4.78 23.08
CA LEU A 199 5.73 -4.16 21.90
C LEU A 199 5.27 -2.70 21.91
N ALA A 200 6.18 -1.77 21.81
CA ALA A 200 5.93 -0.34 21.88
C ALA A 200 6.06 0.31 20.49
N SER A 201 5.29 1.36 20.23
CA SER A 201 5.52 2.19 19.05
C SER A 201 6.89 2.86 19.11
N ARG A 202 7.45 3.20 17.95
CA ARG A 202 8.77 3.86 17.90
C ARG A 202 8.79 5.23 18.59
N GLY A 203 7.66 5.89 18.73
CA GLY A 203 7.55 7.13 19.50
C GLY A 203 8.05 7.02 20.95
N TRP A 204 7.99 5.81 21.54
CA TRP A 204 8.56 5.56 22.86
C TRP A 204 10.08 5.55 22.86
N GLU A 205 10.71 5.03 21.80
CA GLU A 205 12.18 5.08 21.62
C GLU A 205 12.66 6.53 21.52
N GLU A 206 11.93 7.40 20.82
CA GLU A 206 12.20 8.83 20.71
C GLU A 206 12.09 9.55 22.07
N LYS A 207 11.22 9.06 22.96
CA LYS A 207 11.08 9.53 24.36
C LYS A 207 12.16 8.97 25.30
N GLY A 208 13.10 8.19 24.77
CA GLY A 208 14.26 7.66 25.51
C GLY A 208 14.02 6.31 26.19
N VAL A 209 12.92 5.63 25.88
CA VAL A 209 12.68 4.26 26.37
C VAL A 209 13.60 3.28 25.65
N GLN A 210 14.19 2.35 26.37
CA GLN A 210 15.09 1.32 25.84
C GLN A 210 14.49 -0.07 25.94
N LEU A 211 15.03 -1.02 25.17
CA LEU A 211 14.64 -2.42 25.28
C LEU A 211 14.94 -2.95 26.67
N GLY A 212 13.97 -3.60 27.29
CA GLY A 212 14.05 -4.10 28.65
C GLY A 212 13.55 -3.12 29.72
N ASP A 213 13.28 -1.88 29.37
CA ASP A 213 12.68 -0.92 30.30
C ASP A 213 11.22 -1.27 30.61
N THR A 214 10.74 -0.73 31.72
CA THR A 214 9.38 -0.96 32.17
C THR A 214 8.52 0.28 31.96
N ILE A 215 7.37 0.09 31.30
CA ILE A 215 6.33 1.09 31.17
C ILE A 215 5.17 0.66 32.07
N SER A 216 4.76 1.55 32.97
CA SER A 216 3.61 1.32 33.86
C SER A 216 2.36 1.85 33.15
N VAL A 217 1.37 0.99 32.89
CA VAL A 217 0.09 1.34 32.29
C VAL A 217 -1.03 1.23 33.31
N LYS A 218 -1.97 2.17 33.25
CA LYS A 218 -3.15 2.18 34.12
C LYS A 218 -4.40 2.12 33.24
N LEU A 219 -5.13 1.01 33.38
CA LEU A 219 -6.47 0.84 32.81
C LEU A 219 -7.54 1.48 33.74
N SER A 220 -8.80 1.30 33.43
CA SER A 220 -9.91 1.68 34.30
C SER A 220 -9.76 1.00 35.66
N GLY A 221 -9.48 1.79 36.70
CA GLY A 221 -9.21 1.27 38.05
C GLY A 221 -8.00 1.95 38.69
N ASN A 222 -7.62 1.48 39.88
CA ASN A 222 -6.53 2.09 40.65
C ASN A 222 -5.18 1.40 40.47
N ASP A 223 -5.15 0.19 39.91
CA ASP A 223 -3.92 -0.61 39.82
C ASP A 223 -3.15 -0.29 38.54
N SER A 224 -1.84 -0.10 38.69
CA SER A 224 -0.91 0.02 37.56
C SER A 224 -0.31 -1.34 37.23
N ILE A 225 -0.17 -1.62 35.96
CA ILE A 225 0.43 -2.83 35.41
C ILE A 225 1.77 -2.46 34.80
N ASP A 226 2.79 -3.15 35.22
CA ASP A 226 4.15 -2.94 34.71
C ASP A 226 4.40 -3.89 33.53
N LEU A 227 4.77 -3.30 32.39
CA LEU A 227 5.03 -3.99 31.13
C LEU A 227 6.47 -3.74 30.69
N THR A 228 7.21 -4.81 30.35
CA THR A 228 8.60 -4.71 29.90
C THR A 228 8.68 -4.62 28.38
N VAL A 229 9.40 -3.64 27.85
CA VAL A 229 9.54 -3.41 26.41
C VAL A 229 10.41 -4.49 25.77
N LEU A 230 9.84 -5.28 24.88
CA LEU A 230 10.52 -6.35 24.16
C LEU A 230 11.04 -5.91 22.79
N ALA A 231 10.28 -5.06 22.09
CA ALA A 231 10.65 -4.53 20.79
C ALA A 231 9.90 -3.23 20.49
N PHE A 232 10.47 -2.46 19.55
CA PHE A 232 9.78 -1.31 18.95
C PHE A 232 9.25 -1.69 17.57
N VAL A 233 8.04 -1.23 17.26
CA VAL A 233 7.35 -1.48 15.99
C VAL A 233 6.79 -0.18 15.44
N ASP A 234 6.93 0.01 14.10
CA ASP A 234 6.41 1.19 13.41
C ASP A 234 4.95 1.00 13.00
N TYR A 235 4.58 -0.23 12.65
CA TYR A 235 3.26 -0.58 12.11
C TYR A 235 2.73 -1.83 12.81
N TRP A 236 1.43 -1.81 13.10
CA TRP A 236 0.73 -2.97 13.65
C TRP A 236 -0.71 -3.02 13.16
N PRO A 237 -1.26 -4.20 12.78
CA PRO A 237 -2.64 -4.29 12.30
C PRO A 237 -3.65 -3.71 13.30
N GLY A 238 -4.59 -2.91 12.78
CA GLY A 238 -5.61 -2.25 13.58
C GLY A 238 -5.14 -0.98 14.31
N LEU A 239 -3.85 -0.59 14.16
CA LEU A 239 -3.32 0.64 14.73
C LEU A 239 -2.80 1.54 13.61
N ASP A 240 -3.22 2.80 13.60
CA ASP A 240 -2.75 3.79 12.61
C ASP A 240 -1.59 4.59 13.23
N PRO A 241 -0.36 4.41 12.74
CA PRO A 241 0.79 5.16 13.25
C PRO A 241 0.74 6.64 12.86
N THR A 242 -0.16 7.04 11.97
CA THR A 242 -0.35 8.42 11.53
C THR A 242 -1.50 9.12 12.25
N GLU A 243 -2.17 8.43 13.19
CA GLU A 243 -3.22 9.03 14.01
C GLU A 243 -2.62 10.17 14.83
N GLN A 244 -3.10 11.38 14.57
CA GLN A 244 -2.69 12.58 15.32
C GLN A 244 -3.79 12.98 16.29
N VAL A 245 -3.39 13.27 17.49
CA VAL A 245 -4.29 13.75 18.54
C VAL A 245 -3.88 15.16 18.96
N GLU A 246 -4.85 16.03 19.15
CA GLU A 246 -4.62 17.37 19.69
C GLU A 246 -4.15 17.27 21.14
N VAL A 247 -2.92 17.69 21.41
CA VAL A 247 -2.33 17.71 22.75
C VAL A 247 -2.82 18.93 23.51
N ASN A 248 -3.10 20.01 22.82
CA ASN A 248 -3.50 21.26 23.44
C ASN A 248 -4.49 22.02 22.56
N SER A 249 -5.73 22.10 23.01
CA SER A 249 -6.81 22.80 22.29
C SER A 249 -6.55 24.32 22.12
N SER A 250 -5.59 24.88 22.86
CA SER A 250 -5.24 26.31 22.79
C SER A 250 -4.17 26.63 21.74
N THR A 251 -3.32 25.67 21.37
CA THR A 251 -2.19 25.88 20.45
C THR A 251 -2.30 25.09 19.16
N SER A 252 -3.35 24.24 19.00
CA SER A 252 -3.50 23.32 17.85
C SER A 252 -2.24 22.45 17.62
N GLU A 253 -1.51 22.15 18.67
CA GLU A 253 -0.40 21.22 18.60
C GLU A 253 -0.93 19.80 18.52
N THR A 254 -0.55 19.09 17.46
CA THR A 254 -0.89 17.67 17.25
C THR A 254 0.35 16.82 17.50
N ALA A 255 0.17 15.70 18.18
CA ALA A 255 1.21 14.69 18.34
C ALA A 255 0.73 13.33 17.80
N ALA A 256 1.66 12.54 17.28
CA ALA A 256 1.37 11.17 16.88
C ALA A 256 0.94 10.37 18.12
N LYS A 257 -0.12 9.60 17.99
CA LYS A 257 -0.61 8.75 19.06
C LYS A 257 0.23 7.49 19.17
N ASP A 258 0.88 7.32 20.31
CA ASP A 258 1.63 6.11 20.60
C ASP A 258 0.72 4.92 20.89
N PHE A 259 1.29 3.72 20.73
CA PHE A 259 0.59 2.49 21.04
C PHE A 259 1.49 1.47 21.76
N LEU A 260 0.83 0.56 22.46
CA LEU A 260 1.43 -0.52 23.22
C LEU A 260 0.67 -1.82 22.92
N ILE A 261 1.38 -2.89 22.56
CA ILE A 261 0.78 -4.19 22.25
C ILE A 261 1.22 -5.20 23.31
N CYS A 262 0.29 -5.87 23.97
CA CYS A 262 0.58 -6.80 25.07
C CYS A 262 -0.26 -8.08 24.99
N ASN A 263 0.00 -9.01 25.89
CA ASN A 263 -0.71 -10.27 25.97
C ASN A 263 -2.06 -10.10 26.70
N TYR A 264 -3.18 -10.40 26.02
CA TYR A 264 -4.53 -10.32 26.56
C TYR A 264 -4.72 -11.16 27.82
N ASN A 265 -4.23 -12.40 27.82
CA ASN A 265 -4.40 -13.29 28.94
C ASN A 265 -3.66 -12.82 30.21
N TYR A 266 -2.62 -12.04 30.04
CA TYR A 266 -1.91 -11.39 31.17
C TYR A 266 -2.72 -10.24 31.73
N ILE A 267 -3.16 -9.33 30.87
CA ILE A 267 -4.00 -8.20 31.29
C ILE A 267 -5.30 -8.67 31.96
N ARG A 268 -5.98 -9.66 31.38
CA ARG A 268 -7.24 -10.21 31.90
C ARG A 268 -7.12 -10.82 33.31
N LYS A 269 -5.93 -11.26 33.70
CA LYS A 269 -5.67 -11.76 35.07
C LYS A 269 -5.49 -10.67 36.12
N LEU A 270 -5.09 -9.49 35.68
CA LEU A 270 -4.75 -8.38 36.53
C LEU A 270 -5.86 -7.31 36.58
N THR A 271 -6.79 -7.35 35.65
CA THR A 271 -7.89 -6.39 35.55
C THR A 271 -9.23 -7.07 35.46
N GLU A 272 -10.28 -6.33 35.75
CA GLU A 272 -11.64 -6.74 35.45
C GLU A 272 -11.86 -6.91 33.96
N LEU A 273 -12.90 -7.68 33.60
CA LEU A 273 -13.27 -7.91 32.21
C LEU A 273 -13.63 -6.59 31.52
N GLN A 274 -12.91 -6.25 30.49
CA GLN A 274 -13.17 -5.10 29.65
C GLN A 274 -13.78 -5.55 28.31
N PRO A 275 -14.69 -4.75 27.72
CA PRO A 275 -15.23 -5.01 26.40
C PRO A 275 -14.09 -5.10 25.37
N TYR A 276 -14.04 -6.21 24.64
CA TYR A 276 -13.07 -6.44 23.56
C TYR A 276 -13.76 -6.59 22.21
N GLN A 277 -12.99 -6.38 21.16
CA GLN A 277 -13.40 -6.64 19.78
C GLN A 277 -13.17 -8.10 19.44
N ILE A 278 -13.99 -8.63 18.55
CA ILE A 278 -13.84 -9.98 17.99
C ILE A 278 -13.34 -9.81 16.55
N TRP A 279 -12.14 -10.29 16.30
CA TRP A 279 -11.54 -10.26 14.99
C TRP A 279 -11.68 -11.62 14.33
N LEU A 280 -12.15 -11.61 13.09
CA LEU A 280 -12.42 -12.81 12.30
C LEU A 280 -11.58 -12.80 11.04
N LYS A 281 -11.02 -13.97 10.72
CA LYS A 281 -10.48 -14.29 9.42
C LYS A 281 -11.45 -15.20 8.70
N LEU A 282 -11.76 -14.86 7.47
CA LEU A 282 -12.65 -15.66 6.64
C LEU A 282 -11.88 -16.71 5.86
N GLN A 283 -12.55 -17.82 5.56
CA GLN A 283 -12.02 -18.86 4.68
C GLN A 283 -11.93 -18.34 3.24
N ASP A 284 -11.00 -18.89 2.47
CA ASP A 284 -10.87 -18.55 1.06
C ASP A 284 -12.18 -18.82 0.30
N GLY A 285 -12.73 -17.77 -0.30
CA GLY A 285 -13.99 -17.84 -1.04
C GLY A 285 -15.27 -17.70 -0.21
N ALA A 286 -15.17 -17.52 1.10
CA ALA A 286 -16.33 -17.16 1.93
C ALA A 286 -16.81 -15.73 1.59
N THR A 287 -18.12 -15.53 1.65
CA THR A 287 -18.73 -14.22 1.39
C THR A 287 -19.25 -13.59 2.67
N SER A 288 -19.12 -12.28 2.76
CA SER A 288 -19.66 -11.52 3.91
C SER A 288 -21.17 -11.68 4.06
N GLU A 289 -21.90 -11.94 2.98
CA GLU A 289 -23.34 -12.18 2.99
C GLU A 289 -23.72 -13.42 3.81
N GLN A 290 -22.95 -14.51 3.66
CA GLN A 290 -23.15 -15.75 4.43
C GLN A 290 -22.89 -15.51 5.91
N LEU A 291 -21.84 -14.76 6.24
CA LEU A 291 -21.53 -14.38 7.62
C LEU A 291 -22.67 -13.57 8.24
N TYR A 292 -23.19 -12.57 7.51
CA TYR A 292 -24.29 -11.73 8.02
C TYR A 292 -25.60 -12.52 8.18
N ALA A 293 -25.89 -13.47 7.28
CA ALA A 293 -27.04 -14.36 7.39
C ALA A 293 -26.97 -15.22 8.66
N ASP A 294 -25.79 -15.80 8.95
CA ASP A 294 -25.56 -16.61 10.15
C ASP A 294 -25.65 -15.79 11.44
N ILE A 295 -25.06 -14.60 11.47
CA ILE A 295 -25.16 -13.67 12.60
C ILE A 295 -26.63 -13.37 12.90
N SER A 296 -27.41 -13.12 11.85
CA SER A 296 -28.85 -12.85 11.99
C SER A 296 -29.62 -14.09 12.44
N ALA A 297 -29.30 -15.27 11.90
CA ALA A 297 -29.94 -16.53 12.26
C ALA A 297 -29.69 -16.92 13.73
N LYS A 298 -28.47 -16.69 14.23
CA LYS A 298 -28.10 -16.92 15.64
C LYS A 298 -28.52 -15.80 16.57
N ASN A 299 -29.12 -14.72 16.03
CA ASN A 299 -29.58 -13.54 16.80
C ASN A 299 -28.47 -12.95 17.67
N LEU A 300 -27.23 -12.93 17.16
CA LEU A 300 -26.10 -12.35 17.89
C LEU A 300 -26.25 -10.83 17.95
N LYS A 301 -26.13 -10.30 19.16
CA LYS A 301 -26.25 -8.86 19.40
C LYS A 301 -24.94 -8.16 19.10
N ILE A 302 -24.89 -7.46 17.99
CA ILE A 302 -23.71 -6.73 17.50
C ILE A 302 -23.99 -5.25 17.56
N GLN A 303 -23.04 -4.47 18.05
CA GLN A 303 -23.09 -3.03 18.05
C GLN A 303 -22.56 -2.45 16.74
N ARG A 304 -21.46 -3.01 16.23
CA ARG A 304 -20.79 -2.55 15.01
C ARG A 304 -20.07 -3.70 14.31
N ILE A 305 -20.13 -3.72 12.99
CA ILE A 305 -19.32 -4.61 12.14
C ILE A 305 -18.49 -3.74 11.21
N GLN A 306 -17.21 -4.04 11.13
CA GLN A 306 -16.29 -3.47 10.16
C GLN A 306 -15.75 -4.60 9.26
N ASP A 307 -16.16 -4.59 8.03
CA ASP A 307 -15.81 -5.59 7.02
C ASP A 307 -14.86 -4.97 6.01
N SER A 308 -13.64 -5.47 5.94
CA SER A 308 -12.60 -4.99 5.02
C SER A 308 -13.03 -5.08 3.57
N SER A 309 -13.81 -6.11 3.20
CA SER A 309 -14.32 -6.29 1.84
C SER A 309 -15.33 -5.20 1.47
N GLN A 310 -16.24 -4.85 2.38
CA GLN A 310 -17.21 -3.78 2.17
C GLN A 310 -16.52 -2.41 2.14
N MET A 311 -15.59 -2.14 3.06
CA MET A 311 -14.80 -0.91 3.05
C MET A 311 -14.02 -0.76 1.74
N LEU A 312 -13.50 -1.86 1.19
CA LEU A 312 -12.80 -1.86 -0.09
C LEU A 312 -13.74 -1.55 -1.27
N ILE A 313 -14.98 -2.05 -1.23
CA ILE A 313 -16.00 -1.74 -2.25
C ILE A 313 -16.38 -0.25 -2.17
N GLU A 314 -16.62 0.27 -0.98
CA GLU A 314 -16.92 1.68 -0.75
C GLU A 314 -15.80 2.59 -1.24
N GLU A 315 -14.55 2.28 -0.92
CA GLU A 315 -13.39 3.04 -1.39
C GLU A 315 -13.25 2.98 -2.92
N LYS A 316 -13.49 1.83 -3.55
CA LYS A 316 -13.46 1.69 -5.02
C LYS A 316 -14.59 2.43 -5.71
N THR A 317 -15.71 2.63 -5.04
CA THR A 317 -16.85 3.39 -5.54
C THR A 317 -16.77 4.89 -5.23
N ASP A 318 -15.77 5.33 -4.47
CA ASP A 318 -15.54 6.75 -4.20
C ASP A 318 -15.40 7.54 -5.51
N PRO A 319 -16.26 8.55 -5.75
CA PRO A 319 -16.23 9.36 -6.98
C PRO A 319 -14.89 10.08 -7.18
N ALA A 320 -14.21 10.48 -6.11
CA ALA A 320 -12.91 11.15 -6.21
C ALA A 320 -11.83 10.20 -6.74
N LEU A 321 -11.79 8.96 -6.25
CA LEU A 321 -10.87 7.94 -6.73
C LEU A 321 -11.15 7.53 -8.16
N GLN A 322 -12.44 7.33 -8.49
CA GLN A 322 -12.86 7.00 -9.85
C GLN A 322 -12.55 8.14 -10.83
N GLY A 323 -12.77 9.39 -10.42
CA GLY A 323 -12.44 10.57 -11.20
C GLY A 323 -10.93 10.67 -11.48
N MET A 324 -10.10 10.44 -10.48
CA MET A 324 -8.63 10.43 -10.63
C MET A 324 -8.16 9.31 -11.57
N ASN A 325 -8.61 8.09 -11.37
CA ASN A 325 -8.28 6.95 -12.22
C ASN A 325 -8.79 7.16 -13.65
N GLY A 326 -10.00 7.72 -13.81
CA GLY A 326 -10.58 8.09 -15.10
C GLY A 326 -9.75 9.16 -15.82
N ALA A 327 -9.32 10.20 -15.11
CA ALA A 327 -8.48 11.27 -15.68
C ALA A 327 -7.12 10.74 -16.15
N LEU A 328 -6.46 9.87 -15.36
CA LEU A 328 -5.20 9.23 -15.74
C LEU A 328 -5.36 8.35 -16.98
N THR A 329 -6.43 7.55 -17.03
CA THR A 329 -6.72 6.66 -18.16
C THR A 329 -7.07 7.45 -19.42
N LEU A 330 -7.93 8.46 -19.32
CA LEU A 330 -8.31 9.34 -20.43
C LEU A 330 -7.11 10.09 -20.96
N GLY A 331 -6.30 10.67 -20.09
CA GLY A 331 -5.05 11.35 -20.44
C GLY A 331 -4.12 10.42 -21.23
N PHE A 332 -3.92 9.19 -20.76
CA PHE A 332 -3.12 8.19 -21.48
C PHE A 332 -3.68 7.86 -22.86
N VAL A 333 -4.99 7.59 -22.97
CA VAL A 333 -5.65 7.27 -24.26
C VAL A 333 -5.52 8.42 -25.26
N VAL A 334 -5.73 9.68 -24.82
CA VAL A 334 -5.60 10.85 -25.68
C VAL A 334 -4.16 11.02 -26.18
N ILE A 335 -3.17 10.90 -25.28
CA ILE A 335 -1.76 11.00 -25.65
C ILE A 335 -1.37 9.86 -26.61
N MET A 336 -1.83 8.64 -26.36
CA MET A 336 -1.58 7.49 -27.24
C MET A 336 -2.16 7.70 -28.64
N LEU A 337 -3.40 8.19 -28.75
CA LEU A 337 -4.03 8.48 -30.03
C LEU A 337 -3.28 9.57 -30.80
N MET A 338 -2.91 10.66 -30.12
CA MET A 338 -2.12 11.74 -30.71
C MET A 338 -0.77 11.25 -31.20
N THR A 339 -0.13 10.34 -30.46
CA THR A 339 1.14 9.72 -30.86
C THR A 339 1.01 8.87 -32.10
N VAL A 340 -0.03 8.03 -32.18
CA VAL A 340 -0.31 7.18 -33.35
C VAL A 340 -0.57 8.06 -34.57
N ILE A 341 -1.40 9.09 -34.44
CA ILE A 341 -1.67 10.04 -35.54
C ILE A 341 -0.40 10.75 -35.97
N GLY A 342 0.38 11.28 -35.03
CA GLY A 342 1.66 11.93 -35.30
C GLY A 342 2.65 11.02 -36.02
N PHE A 343 2.72 9.75 -35.58
CA PHE A 343 3.56 8.75 -36.23
C PHE A 343 3.10 8.44 -37.67
N LEU A 344 1.80 8.27 -37.90
CA LEU A 344 1.26 8.04 -39.24
C LEU A 344 1.53 9.21 -40.19
N ILE A 345 1.31 10.44 -39.72
CA ILE A 345 1.61 11.64 -40.52
C ILE A 345 3.10 11.70 -40.88
N TYR A 346 3.96 11.48 -39.89
CA TYR A 346 5.39 11.45 -40.14
C TYR A 346 5.77 10.35 -41.15
N TRP A 347 5.22 9.16 -41.02
CA TRP A 347 5.51 8.04 -41.91
C TRP A 347 5.11 8.35 -43.37
N ILE A 348 3.92 8.92 -43.57
CA ILE A 348 3.44 9.36 -44.89
C ILE A 348 4.39 10.43 -45.48
N ILE A 349 4.77 11.43 -44.70
CA ILE A 349 5.68 12.51 -45.16
C ILE A 349 7.06 11.94 -45.45
N SER A 350 7.58 11.01 -44.63
CA SER A 350 8.88 10.37 -44.82
C SER A 350 8.93 9.58 -46.14
N ILE A 351 7.89 8.80 -46.42
CA ILE A 351 7.78 8.05 -47.68
C ILE A 351 7.74 8.99 -48.86
N ARG A 352 6.88 10.03 -48.81
CA ARG A 352 6.77 11.01 -49.91
C ARG A 352 8.08 11.73 -50.19
N SER A 353 8.86 12.07 -49.18
CA SER A 353 10.11 12.78 -49.34
C SER A 353 11.22 11.93 -49.97
N ARG A 354 11.07 10.60 -49.98
CA ARG A 354 12.05 9.63 -50.49
C ARG A 354 11.61 8.88 -51.77
N THR A 355 10.48 9.25 -52.37
CA THR A 355 9.96 8.57 -53.58
C THR A 355 10.96 8.60 -54.74
N LEU A 356 11.69 9.70 -54.89
CA LEU A 356 12.70 9.86 -55.93
C LEU A 356 13.89 8.89 -55.70
N GLN A 357 14.32 8.72 -54.46
CA GLN A 357 15.36 7.78 -54.07
C GLN A 357 14.95 6.32 -54.33
N PHE A 358 13.68 5.99 -54.09
CA PHE A 358 13.12 4.67 -54.41
C PHE A 358 13.11 4.39 -55.91
N GLY A 359 12.79 5.42 -56.69
CA GLY A 359 12.83 5.30 -58.17
C GLY A 359 14.25 5.00 -58.69
N VAL A 360 15.25 5.67 -58.15
CA VAL A 360 16.65 5.45 -58.52
C VAL A 360 17.14 4.03 -58.12
N LEU A 361 16.82 3.58 -56.89
CA LEU A 361 17.18 2.24 -56.43
C LEU A 361 16.52 1.13 -57.29
N ARG A 362 15.27 1.33 -57.69
CA ARG A 362 14.59 0.41 -58.60
C ARG A 362 15.23 0.38 -60.02
N ALA A 363 15.64 1.53 -60.50
CA ALA A 363 16.34 1.63 -61.76
C ALA A 363 17.71 0.92 -61.75
N MET A 364 18.35 0.81 -60.57
CA MET A 364 19.57 0.04 -60.36
C MET A 364 19.35 -1.46 -60.13
N GLY A 365 18.12 -1.96 -60.23
CA GLY A 365 17.76 -3.38 -60.14
C GLY A 365 17.44 -3.90 -58.73
N VAL A 366 17.29 -3.05 -57.73
CA VAL A 366 16.91 -3.46 -56.38
C VAL A 366 15.42 -3.86 -56.36
N THR A 367 15.12 -5.04 -55.82
CA THR A 367 13.73 -5.54 -55.76
C THR A 367 12.85 -4.74 -54.80
N PHE A 368 11.55 -4.74 -55.04
CA PHE A 368 10.60 -3.99 -54.15
C PHE A 368 10.65 -4.46 -52.69
N ARG A 369 10.90 -5.75 -52.44
CA ARG A 369 11.07 -6.32 -51.10
C ARG A 369 12.35 -5.79 -50.43
N GLU A 370 13.44 -5.66 -51.14
CA GLU A 370 14.70 -5.10 -50.61
C GLU A 370 14.58 -3.61 -50.33
N VAL A 371 13.83 -2.86 -51.17
CA VAL A 371 13.53 -1.44 -50.91
C VAL A 371 12.67 -1.30 -49.68
N CYS A 372 11.63 -2.13 -49.48
CA CYS A 372 10.84 -2.13 -48.26
C CYS A 372 11.71 -2.46 -47.03
N LEU A 373 12.58 -3.44 -47.10
CA LEU A 373 13.44 -3.88 -46.00
C LEU A 373 14.53 -2.85 -45.63
N LEU A 374 14.87 -1.97 -46.55
CA LEU A 374 15.83 -0.86 -46.38
C LEU A 374 15.21 0.28 -45.55
N TYR A 375 13.86 0.37 -45.50
CA TYR A 375 13.16 1.54 -44.95
C TYR A 375 12.05 1.17 -43.92
N THR A 376 11.81 -0.10 -43.64
CA THR A 376 11.06 -0.59 -42.49
C THR A 376 11.99 -1.01 -41.36
#